data_30dee9ade2bce6b271e0a1af566ce6e9
#
_entry.id   30dee9ade2bce6b271e0a1af566ce6e9
#
_cell.length_a   1.000
_cell.length_b   1.000
_cell.length_c   1.000
_cell.angle_alpha   90.00
_cell.angle_beta   90.00
_cell.angle_gamma   90.00
#
_symmetry.space_group_name_H-M   'P 1'
#
loop_
_entity.id
_entity.type
_entity.pdbx_description
1 polymer ?
#
loop_
_entity_poly.entity_id
_entity_poly.type
_entity_poly.pdbx_seq_one_letter_code
_entity_poly.pdbx_strand_id
1 'polypeptide(L)'
;PPIAAGSGPADAVAALIGDPSALAPVGSAPVALPRNAIAIGPYLAAAVPAGRRAPDDLFAPRHLPELGKLIDQVLAAEAPMHVDLLARRVGAYFGIARVNAQVTEQVRSALLGRGRWGDEPDVVWRIDQDPTVVPAVRVAGHGASARREIGEVPLCEVAAAARIVVERAVGIGAAELVRDAARL
;
A
#
# COMPACT_ATOMS: atom_id res chain seq x y z
N PRO A 1 -4.06 10.97 -62.38
CA PRO A 1 -3.24 10.43 -61.31
C PRO A 1 -4.16 9.93 -60.19
N PRO A 2 -4.03 8.66 -59.75
CA PRO A 2 -4.86 8.15 -58.68
C PRO A 2 -4.38 8.65 -57.32
N ILE A 3 -5.35 8.96 -56.46
CA ILE A 3 -5.16 9.39 -55.10
C ILE A 3 -4.81 8.16 -54.26
N ALA A 4 -3.68 8.21 -53.57
CA ALA A 4 -3.23 7.17 -52.65
C ALA A 4 -4.18 7.09 -51.45
N ALA A 5 -4.70 5.91 -51.16
CA ALA A 5 -5.50 5.61 -49.99
C ALA A 5 -4.62 5.72 -48.75
N GLY A 6 -5.00 6.61 -47.81
CA GLY A 6 -4.36 6.76 -46.52
C GLY A 6 -4.57 5.55 -45.64
N SER A 7 -3.50 5.02 -45.07
CA SER A 7 -3.50 3.96 -44.06
C SER A 7 -4.23 4.46 -42.81
N GLY A 8 -5.24 3.70 -42.36
CA GLY A 8 -6.05 4.06 -41.22
C GLY A 8 -5.30 3.86 -39.88
N PRO A 9 -5.78 4.44 -38.79
CA PRO A 9 -5.15 4.39 -37.46
C PRO A 9 -5.03 2.98 -36.86
N ALA A 10 -5.63 1.96 -37.47
CA ALA A 10 -5.53 0.56 -37.05
C ALA A 10 -4.16 -0.06 -37.34
N ASP A 11 -3.47 0.41 -38.39
CA ASP A 11 -2.15 -0.14 -38.74
C ASP A 11 -1.01 0.40 -37.87
N ALA A 12 -1.20 1.52 -37.20
CA ALA A 12 -0.20 2.11 -36.32
C ALA A 12 -0.13 1.40 -34.94
N VAL A 13 -1.18 0.74 -34.51
CA VAL A 13 -1.21 0.02 -33.23
C VAL A 13 -0.60 -1.38 -33.35
N ALA A 14 -0.69 -2.00 -34.52
CA ALA A 14 -0.10 -3.32 -34.77
C ALA A 14 1.43 -3.31 -34.80
N ALA A 15 2.06 -2.16 -35.08
CA ALA A 15 3.52 -2.02 -35.11
C ALA A 15 4.17 -1.84 -33.72
N LEU A 16 3.37 -1.62 -32.68
CA LEU A 16 3.84 -1.44 -31.29
C LEU A 16 3.74 -2.71 -30.43
N ILE A 17 3.03 -3.72 -30.91
CA ILE A 17 2.96 -5.03 -30.26
C ILE A 17 3.96 -5.93 -30.99
N GLY A 18 5.18 -5.99 -30.47
CA GLY A 18 6.19 -6.93 -30.94
C GLY A 18 5.63 -8.35 -30.97
N ASP A 19 6.05 -9.13 -31.98
CA ASP A 19 5.64 -10.52 -32.21
C ASP A 19 5.70 -11.35 -30.91
N PRO A 20 4.58 -11.88 -30.40
CA PRO A 20 4.56 -12.70 -29.19
C PRO A 20 5.34 -14.01 -29.33
N SER A 21 5.76 -14.37 -30.55
CA SER A 21 6.58 -15.56 -30.81
C SER A 21 8.08 -15.36 -30.52
N ALA A 22 8.52 -14.13 -30.27
CA ALA A 22 9.94 -13.82 -30.03
C ALA A 22 10.35 -13.91 -28.55
N LEU A 23 9.44 -14.25 -27.64
CA LEU A 23 9.79 -14.58 -26.27
C LEU A 23 10.35 -16.01 -26.21
N ALA A 24 11.66 -16.12 -26.44
CA ALA A 24 12.39 -17.32 -26.08
C ALA A 24 12.09 -17.66 -24.60
N PRO A 25 11.86 -18.95 -24.26
CA PRO A 25 11.69 -19.32 -22.86
C PRO A 25 13.00 -18.97 -22.13
N VAL A 26 12.99 -17.91 -21.37
CA VAL A 26 14.04 -17.65 -20.39
C VAL A 26 13.94 -18.79 -19.39
N GLY A 27 14.83 -19.75 -19.55
CA GLY A 27 15.01 -20.86 -18.60
C GLY A 27 15.50 -20.30 -17.28
N SER A 28 14.64 -19.63 -16.56
CA SER A 28 14.86 -19.29 -15.16
C SER A 28 14.68 -20.58 -14.38
N ALA A 29 15.81 -21.16 -13.92
CA ALA A 29 15.74 -22.15 -12.86
C ALA A 29 14.84 -21.58 -11.75
N PRO A 30 13.91 -22.38 -11.18
CA PRO A 30 13.06 -21.89 -10.11
C PRO A 30 13.96 -21.41 -8.96
N VAL A 31 14.03 -20.11 -8.75
CA VAL A 31 14.62 -19.56 -7.55
C VAL A 31 13.73 -20.05 -6.42
N ALA A 32 14.25 -21.01 -5.65
CA ALA A 32 13.59 -21.48 -4.45
C ALA A 32 13.55 -20.31 -3.46
N LEU A 33 12.45 -19.57 -3.47
CA LEU A 33 12.19 -18.54 -2.48
C LEU A 33 12.10 -19.21 -1.11
N PRO A 34 12.71 -18.63 -0.06
CA PRO A 34 12.63 -19.18 1.27
C PRO A 34 11.14 -19.36 1.64
N ARG A 35 10.77 -20.58 2.03
CA ARG A 35 9.40 -20.94 2.42
C ARG A 35 9.08 -20.43 3.83
N ASN A 36 9.29 -19.14 4.08
CA ASN A 36 8.73 -18.52 5.27
C ASN A 36 7.24 -18.34 5.02
N ALA A 37 6.41 -19.09 5.70
CA ALA A 37 4.97 -18.98 5.61
C ALA A 37 4.57 -17.53 5.91
N ILE A 38 3.96 -16.86 4.93
CA ILE A 38 3.44 -15.51 5.12
C ILE A 38 2.24 -15.60 6.06
N ALA A 39 2.27 -14.84 7.15
CA ALA A 39 1.19 -14.79 8.11
C ALA A 39 -0.05 -14.11 7.52
N ILE A 40 -1.23 -14.62 7.86
CA ILE A 40 -2.52 -13.99 7.54
C ILE A 40 -3.18 -13.66 8.88
N GLY A 41 -3.67 -12.44 9.05
CA GLY A 41 -4.33 -12.02 10.27
C GLY A 41 -5.33 -10.88 10.03
N PRO A 42 -6.16 -10.53 11.02
CA PRO A 42 -7.08 -9.42 10.88
C PRO A 42 -6.34 -8.09 10.83
N TYR A 43 -6.83 -7.17 10.01
CA TYR A 43 -6.41 -5.78 10.10
C TYR A 43 -7.03 -5.13 11.35
N LEU A 44 -6.17 -4.63 12.22
CA LEU A 44 -6.55 -3.95 13.45
C LEU A 44 -6.19 -2.47 13.35
N ALA A 45 -7.20 -1.63 13.22
CA ALA A 45 -7.01 -0.18 13.22
C ALA A 45 -6.58 0.31 14.61
N ALA A 46 -5.70 1.30 14.65
CA ALA A 46 -5.29 1.92 15.90
C ALA A 46 -6.48 2.59 16.60
N ALA A 47 -6.59 2.38 17.90
CA ALA A 47 -7.63 3.00 18.72
C ALA A 47 -7.27 4.46 19.05
N VAL A 48 -7.50 5.35 18.09
CA VAL A 48 -7.27 6.80 18.22
C VAL A 48 -8.62 7.50 18.50
N PRO A 49 -8.80 8.12 19.68
CA PRO A 49 -10.04 8.86 19.96
C PRO A 49 -10.14 10.12 19.10
N ALA A 50 -11.29 10.34 18.49
CA ALA A 50 -11.52 11.51 17.64
C ALA A 50 -11.84 12.78 18.45
N GLY A 51 -11.49 13.97 17.92
CA GLY A 51 -11.93 15.28 18.43
C GLY A 51 -11.40 15.64 19.81
N ARG A 52 -10.21 15.18 20.18
CA ARG A 52 -9.57 15.50 21.47
C ARG A 52 -8.87 16.86 21.48
N ARG A 53 -8.58 17.40 20.31
CA ARG A 53 -7.91 18.68 20.08
C ARG A 53 -8.61 19.45 18.97
N ALA A 54 -8.37 20.76 18.93
CA ALA A 54 -8.80 21.58 17.80
C ALA A 54 -7.88 21.35 16.57
N PRO A 55 -8.38 21.55 15.34
CA PRO A 55 -7.59 21.38 14.12
C PRO A 55 -6.28 22.18 14.10
N ASP A 56 -6.27 23.41 14.61
CA ASP A 56 -5.08 24.28 14.63
C ASP A 56 -4.00 23.76 15.59
N ASP A 57 -4.36 22.97 16.58
CA ASP A 57 -3.42 22.37 17.52
C ASP A 57 -2.44 21.40 16.85
N LEU A 58 -2.81 20.81 15.70
CA LEU A 58 -1.94 19.94 14.91
C LEU A 58 -0.64 20.66 14.49
N PHE A 59 -0.74 21.97 14.22
CA PHE A 59 0.37 22.79 13.74
C PHE A 59 1.10 23.52 14.87
N ALA A 60 0.58 23.47 16.07
CA ALA A 60 1.16 24.20 17.20
C ALA A 60 2.39 23.47 17.77
N PRO A 61 3.57 24.10 17.87
CA PRO A 61 4.80 23.47 18.35
C PRO A 61 4.66 22.76 19.70
N ARG A 62 3.84 23.30 20.60
CA ARG A 62 3.56 22.72 21.93
C ARG A 62 2.94 21.31 21.87
N HIS A 63 2.28 20.95 20.75
CA HIS A 63 1.62 19.65 20.56
C HIS A 63 2.45 18.65 19.73
N LEU A 64 3.64 19.03 19.25
CA LEU A 64 4.53 18.11 18.51
C LEU A 64 4.87 16.82 19.29
N PRO A 65 5.13 16.87 20.62
CA PRO A 65 5.37 15.64 21.38
C PRO A 65 4.15 14.72 21.43
N GLU A 66 2.95 15.30 21.51
CA GLU A 66 1.68 14.54 21.49
C GLU A 66 1.42 13.94 20.11
N LEU A 67 1.62 14.72 19.06
CA LEU A 67 1.57 14.26 17.66
C LEU A 67 2.51 13.07 17.44
N GLY A 68 3.76 13.16 17.92
CA GLY A 68 4.73 12.09 17.84
C GLY A 68 4.25 10.79 18.51
N LYS A 69 3.68 10.88 19.71
CA LYS A 69 3.13 9.72 20.43
C LYS A 69 1.96 9.06 19.68
N LEU A 70 1.09 9.88 19.07
CA LEU A 70 -0.01 9.39 18.26
C LEU A 70 0.49 8.65 17.01
N ILE A 71 1.50 9.20 16.34
CA ILE A 71 2.15 8.56 15.20
C ILE A 71 2.73 7.21 15.63
N ASP A 72 3.48 7.16 16.73
CA ASP A 72 4.06 5.92 17.25
C ASP A 72 2.97 4.87 17.56
N GLN A 73 1.85 5.30 18.17
CA GLN A 73 0.71 4.43 18.47
C GLN A 73 0.07 3.85 17.19
N VAL A 74 -0.13 4.69 16.18
CA VAL A 74 -0.73 4.25 14.90
C VAL A 74 0.22 3.31 14.16
N LEU A 75 1.50 3.66 14.05
CA LEU A 75 2.50 2.81 13.40
C LEU A 75 2.67 1.47 14.13
N ALA A 76 2.58 1.44 15.45
CA ALA A 76 2.66 0.19 16.21
C ALA A 76 1.54 -0.80 15.85
N ALA A 77 0.35 -0.29 15.52
CA ALA A 77 -0.81 -1.11 15.17
C ALA A 77 -0.92 -1.41 13.67
N GLU A 78 -0.59 -0.42 12.81
CA GLU A 78 -1.00 -0.43 11.41
C GLU A 78 0.17 -0.44 10.41
N ALA A 79 1.44 -0.29 10.84
CA ALA A 79 2.55 -0.30 9.88
C ALA A 79 2.83 -1.71 9.29
N PRO A 80 3.24 -1.83 8.02
CA PRO A 80 3.41 -0.73 7.06
C PRO A 80 2.06 -0.16 6.61
N MET A 81 2.02 1.16 6.36
CA MET A 81 0.78 1.83 5.95
C MET A 81 1.04 3.05 5.07
N HIS A 82 0.04 3.44 4.29
CA HIS A 82 0.11 4.66 3.49
C HIS A 82 0.05 5.91 4.38
N VAL A 83 0.87 6.91 4.06
CA VAL A 83 0.97 8.14 4.87
C VAL A 83 -0.35 8.93 4.95
N ASP A 84 -1.18 8.88 3.90
CA ASP A 84 -2.48 9.53 3.90
C ASP A 84 -3.46 8.86 4.89
N LEU A 85 -3.38 7.53 5.02
CA LEU A 85 -4.13 6.81 6.05
C LEU A 85 -3.65 7.19 7.45
N LEU A 86 -2.33 7.28 7.66
CA LEU A 86 -1.74 7.78 8.91
C LEU A 86 -2.23 9.19 9.21
N ALA A 87 -2.19 10.10 8.23
CA ALA A 87 -2.66 11.47 8.39
C ALA A 87 -4.16 11.53 8.76
N ARG A 88 -4.99 10.65 8.20
CA ARG A 88 -6.41 10.53 8.59
C ARG A 88 -6.58 10.05 10.03
N ARG A 89 -5.85 9.02 10.45
CA ARG A 89 -5.90 8.49 11.83
C ARG A 89 -5.52 9.57 12.83
N VAL A 90 -4.38 10.23 12.59
CA VAL A 90 -3.88 11.30 13.44
C VAL A 90 -4.79 12.53 13.37
N GLY A 91 -5.20 12.94 12.15
CA GLY A 91 -6.08 14.10 11.95
C GLY A 91 -7.42 13.96 12.68
N ALA A 92 -7.97 12.76 12.78
CA ALA A 92 -9.20 12.52 13.52
C ALA A 92 -9.08 12.91 15.01
N TYR A 93 -7.91 12.72 15.64
CA TYR A 93 -7.65 13.15 17.00
C TYR A 93 -7.75 14.68 17.16
N PHE A 94 -7.28 15.41 16.14
CA PHE A 94 -7.35 16.88 16.08
C PHE A 94 -8.67 17.39 15.47
N GLY A 95 -9.72 16.57 15.41
CA GLY A 95 -11.02 16.97 14.88
C GLY A 95 -11.03 17.32 13.40
N ILE A 96 -10.01 16.90 12.64
CA ILE A 96 -9.91 17.12 11.20
C ILE A 96 -10.71 16.05 10.48
N ALA A 97 -11.87 16.42 9.92
CA ALA A 97 -12.72 15.50 9.19
C ALA A 97 -12.19 15.19 7.77
N ARG A 98 -11.43 16.12 7.17
CA ARG A 98 -10.91 15.98 5.82
C ARG A 98 -9.43 16.37 5.78
N VAL A 99 -8.59 15.41 5.50
CA VAL A 99 -7.14 15.62 5.34
C VAL A 99 -6.85 16.35 4.03
N ASN A 100 -5.97 17.33 4.09
CA ASN A 100 -5.42 18.05 2.94
C ASN A 100 -3.89 17.89 2.91
N ALA A 101 -3.25 18.40 1.85
CA ALA A 101 -1.80 18.30 1.67
C ALA A 101 -1.00 18.89 2.86
N GLN A 102 -1.50 19.96 3.49
CA GLN A 102 -0.82 20.59 4.64
C GLN A 102 -0.81 19.67 5.86
N VAL A 103 -1.93 18.98 6.13
CA VAL A 103 -2.02 17.98 7.20
C VAL A 103 -1.07 16.80 6.95
N THR A 104 -1.07 16.28 5.72
CA THR A 104 -0.16 15.18 5.34
C THR A 104 1.29 15.60 5.49
N GLU A 105 1.66 16.81 5.09
CA GLU A 105 3.03 17.31 5.20
C GLU A 105 3.45 17.52 6.68
N GLN A 106 2.56 18.00 7.53
CA GLN A 106 2.81 18.11 8.97
C GLN A 106 3.09 16.72 9.58
N VAL A 107 2.31 15.70 9.19
CA VAL A 107 2.52 14.32 9.66
C VAL A 107 3.84 13.75 9.10
N ARG A 108 4.18 14.02 7.82
CA ARG A 108 5.49 13.63 7.24
C ARG A 108 6.66 14.22 8.01
N SER A 109 6.58 15.51 8.33
CA SER A 109 7.62 16.20 9.11
C SER A 109 7.78 15.58 10.51
N ALA A 110 6.67 15.19 11.13
CA ALA A 110 6.68 14.57 12.47
C ALA A 110 7.13 13.09 12.47
N LEU A 111 7.21 12.45 11.28
CA LEU A 111 7.72 11.07 11.12
C LEU A 111 9.25 10.97 11.25
N LEU A 112 9.99 12.07 11.23
CA LEU A 112 11.44 12.07 11.35
C LEU A 112 11.88 11.33 12.61
N GLY A 113 12.69 10.27 12.43
CA GLY A 113 13.19 9.44 13.52
C GLY A 113 12.17 8.47 14.14
N ARG A 114 10.92 8.42 13.63
CA ARG A 114 9.83 7.54 14.10
C ARG A 114 9.43 6.48 13.10
N GLY A 115 9.47 6.84 11.82
CA GLY A 115 9.15 5.96 10.70
C GLY A 115 10.31 5.82 9.74
N ARG A 116 10.22 4.81 8.91
CA ARG A 116 11.16 4.50 7.83
C ARG A 116 10.38 4.40 6.53
N TRP A 117 10.92 4.97 5.48
CA TRP A 117 10.39 4.82 4.13
C TRP A 117 10.98 3.56 3.48
N GLY A 118 10.17 2.79 2.77
CA GLY A 118 10.61 1.69 1.93
C GLY A 118 10.75 2.12 0.47
N ASP A 119 10.80 1.13 -0.43
CA ASP A 119 10.88 1.38 -1.88
C ASP A 119 9.56 1.88 -2.47
N GLU A 120 8.44 1.59 -1.80
CA GLU A 120 7.11 2.05 -2.22
C GLU A 120 6.91 3.50 -1.75
N PRO A 121 6.61 4.43 -2.70
CA PRO A 121 6.33 5.80 -2.37
C PRO A 121 5.15 5.91 -1.38
N ASP A 122 5.25 6.84 -0.44
CA ASP A 122 4.18 7.17 0.49
C ASP A 122 3.79 6.06 1.48
N VAL A 123 4.52 4.94 1.51
CA VAL A 123 4.36 3.88 2.51
C VAL A 123 5.40 4.03 3.61
N VAL A 124 4.92 4.11 4.84
CA VAL A 124 5.74 4.24 6.04
C VAL A 124 5.73 2.96 6.86
N TRP A 125 6.90 2.57 7.30
CA TRP A 125 7.18 1.44 8.18
C TRP A 125 7.54 1.94 9.57
N ARG A 126 7.39 1.12 10.59
CA ARG A 126 8.01 1.42 11.89
C ARG A 126 9.52 1.47 11.74
N ILE A 127 10.16 2.27 12.59
CA ILE A 127 11.62 2.46 12.54
C ILE A 127 12.40 1.14 12.77
N ASP A 128 11.82 0.22 13.53
CA ASP A 128 12.37 -1.11 13.86
C ASP A 128 11.97 -2.23 12.89
N GLN A 129 11.11 -1.95 11.92
CA GLN A 129 10.75 -2.91 10.87
C GLN A 129 11.75 -2.86 9.72
N ASP A 130 11.98 -4.00 9.08
CA ASP A 130 12.78 -4.11 7.87
C ASP A 130 11.84 -4.14 6.64
N PRO A 131 11.87 -3.13 5.76
CA PRO A 131 11.03 -3.08 4.57
C PRO A 131 11.30 -4.20 3.56
N THR A 132 12.43 -4.89 3.65
CA THR A 132 12.76 -6.02 2.78
C THR A 132 12.08 -7.32 3.22
N VAL A 133 11.56 -7.36 4.44
CA VAL A 133 10.83 -8.51 4.97
C VAL A 133 9.38 -8.45 4.52
N VAL A 134 8.89 -9.54 3.91
CA VAL A 134 7.50 -9.64 3.45
C VAL A 134 6.55 -9.50 4.65
N PRO A 135 5.65 -8.51 4.64
CA PRO A 135 4.72 -8.30 5.74
C PRO A 135 3.65 -9.40 5.80
N ALA A 136 2.96 -9.48 6.93
CA ALA A 136 1.75 -10.29 7.02
C ALA A 136 0.63 -9.71 6.12
N VAL A 137 -0.19 -10.58 5.56
CA VAL A 137 -1.42 -10.17 4.86
C VAL A 137 -2.49 -9.89 5.91
N ARG A 138 -3.04 -8.69 5.90
CA ARG A 138 -4.03 -8.23 6.86
C ARG A 138 -5.40 -8.15 6.20
N VAL A 139 -6.26 -9.10 6.52
CA VAL A 139 -7.62 -9.18 5.98
C VAL A 139 -8.55 -8.19 6.69
N ALA A 140 -9.58 -7.71 5.98
CA ALA A 140 -10.54 -6.77 6.55
C ALA A 140 -11.20 -7.37 7.81
N GLY A 141 -11.15 -6.62 8.91
CA GLY A 141 -11.83 -6.96 10.15
C GLY A 141 -13.29 -6.51 10.16
N HIS A 142 -13.95 -6.72 11.29
CA HIS A 142 -15.31 -6.25 11.52
C HIS A 142 -15.31 -4.75 11.88
N GLY A 143 -16.21 -3.98 11.24
CA GLY A 143 -16.38 -2.55 11.51
C GLY A 143 -15.77 -1.64 10.46
N ALA A 144 -16.26 -0.38 10.42
CA ALA A 144 -15.88 0.59 9.40
C ALA A 144 -14.38 1.00 9.48
N SER A 145 -13.83 1.07 10.70
CA SER A 145 -12.41 1.44 10.91
C SER A 145 -11.44 0.34 10.47
N ALA A 146 -11.89 -0.91 10.37
CA ALA A 146 -11.09 -2.05 9.94
C ALA A 146 -11.12 -2.27 8.41
N ARG A 147 -11.80 -1.41 7.66
CA ARG A 147 -11.82 -1.43 6.20
C ARG A 147 -10.78 -0.46 5.67
N ARG A 148 -10.02 -0.92 4.69
CA ARG A 148 -9.09 -0.10 3.90
C ARG A 148 -9.57 -0.09 2.45
N GLU A 149 -9.43 1.04 1.79
CA GLU A 149 -9.57 1.09 0.34
C GLU A 149 -8.34 0.45 -0.31
N ILE A 150 -8.48 -0.05 -1.53
CA ILE A 150 -7.37 -0.75 -2.20
C ILE A 150 -6.12 0.13 -2.34
N GLY A 151 -6.29 1.43 -2.56
CA GLY A 151 -5.18 2.39 -2.61
C GLY A 151 -4.50 2.67 -1.26
N GLU A 152 -5.01 2.14 -0.17
CA GLU A 152 -4.43 2.26 1.17
C GLU A 152 -3.69 0.99 1.62
N VAL A 153 -3.81 -0.07 0.82
CA VAL A 153 -3.11 -1.34 1.05
C VAL A 153 -1.73 -1.26 0.40
N PRO A 154 -0.63 -1.37 1.17
CA PRO A 154 0.71 -1.36 0.60
C PRO A 154 0.90 -2.44 -0.46
N LEU A 155 1.60 -2.12 -1.56
CA LEU A 155 1.84 -3.09 -2.65
C LEU A 155 2.62 -4.31 -2.15
N CYS A 156 3.49 -4.16 -1.16
CA CYS A 156 4.18 -5.29 -0.54
C CYS A 156 3.21 -6.27 0.13
N GLU A 157 2.09 -5.80 0.70
CA GLU A 157 1.04 -6.65 1.26
C GLU A 157 0.21 -7.32 0.17
N VAL A 158 -0.11 -6.60 -0.92
CA VAL A 158 -0.77 -7.17 -2.11
C VAL A 158 0.09 -8.26 -2.75
N ALA A 159 1.40 -8.01 -2.89
CA ALA A 159 2.35 -9.01 -3.39
C ALA A 159 2.43 -10.24 -2.49
N ALA A 160 2.37 -10.06 -1.16
CA ALA A 160 2.31 -11.14 -0.19
C ALA A 160 1.05 -12.00 -0.36
N ALA A 161 -0.11 -11.35 -0.55
CA ALA A 161 -1.38 -12.04 -0.82
C ALA A 161 -1.33 -12.83 -2.12
N ALA A 162 -0.85 -12.22 -3.20
CA ALA A 162 -0.68 -12.90 -4.49
C ALA A 162 0.24 -14.12 -4.37
N ARG A 163 1.34 -14.00 -3.63
CA ARG A 163 2.26 -15.11 -3.38
C ARG A 163 1.58 -16.27 -2.65
N ILE A 164 0.78 -16.00 -1.62
CA ILE A 164 0.02 -17.04 -0.90
C ILE A 164 -0.90 -17.81 -1.86
N VAL A 165 -1.60 -17.08 -2.75
CA VAL A 165 -2.51 -17.70 -3.73
C VAL A 165 -1.73 -18.57 -4.71
N VAL A 166 -0.62 -18.07 -5.26
CA VAL A 166 0.23 -18.85 -6.18
C VAL A 166 0.80 -20.10 -5.52
N GLU A 167 1.28 -20.01 -4.27
CA GLU A 167 1.81 -21.16 -3.54
C GLU A 167 0.76 -22.25 -3.25
N ARG A 168 -0.51 -21.87 -3.16
CA ARG A 168 -1.64 -22.81 -2.96
C ARG A 168 -2.21 -23.39 -4.26
N ALA A 169 -2.04 -22.68 -5.35
CA ALA A 169 -2.60 -23.08 -6.64
C ALA A 169 -1.63 -23.98 -7.41
N VAL A 170 -2.18 -25.01 -8.07
CA VAL A 170 -1.44 -25.84 -9.03
C VAL A 170 -1.73 -25.32 -10.45
N GLY A 171 -1.17 -24.18 -10.78
CA GLY A 171 -1.42 -23.46 -12.02
C GLY A 171 -2.63 -22.51 -11.89
N ILE A 172 -2.40 -21.23 -12.03
CA ILE A 172 -3.42 -20.18 -11.93
C ILE A 172 -3.22 -19.16 -13.04
N GLY A 173 -4.30 -18.75 -13.69
CA GLY A 173 -4.29 -17.67 -14.67
C GLY A 173 -4.21 -16.30 -14.01
N ALA A 174 -3.63 -15.30 -14.70
CA ALA A 174 -3.44 -13.96 -14.14
C ALA A 174 -4.75 -13.33 -13.63
N ALA A 175 -5.85 -13.46 -14.35
CA ALA A 175 -7.15 -12.92 -13.95
C ALA A 175 -7.74 -13.61 -12.71
N GLU A 176 -7.48 -14.90 -12.56
CA GLU A 176 -7.90 -15.70 -11.41
C GLU A 176 -7.04 -15.36 -10.18
N LEU A 177 -5.72 -15.19 -10.37
CA LEU A 177 -4.80 -14.74 -9.33
C LEU A 177 -5.24 -13.40 -8.72
N VAL A 178 -5.56 -12.41 -9.56
CA VAL A 178 -6.04 -11.10 -9.10
C VAL A 178 -7.32 -11.24 -8.29
N ARG A 179 -8.28 -12.05 -8.77
CA ARG A 179 -9.55 -12.26 -8.08
C ARG A 179 -9.36 -12.95 -6.72
N ASP A 180 -8.51 -13.94 -6.64
CA ASP A 180 -8.32 -14.73 -5.42
C ASP A 180 -7.45 -13.98 -4.40
N ALA A 181 -6.47 -13.20 -4.84
CA ALA A 181 -5.72 -12.30 -3.97
C ALA A 181 -6.60 -11.22 -3.32
N ALA A 182 -7.60 -10.70 -4.07
CA ALA A 182 -8.55 -9.72 -3.56
C ALA A 182 -9.60 -10.30 -2.57
N ARG A 183 -9.71 -11.62 -2.47
CA ARG A 183 -10.62 -12.32 -1.53
C ARG A 183 -9.94 -12.73 -0.22
N LEU A 184 -8.62 -12.60 -0.13
CA LEU A 184 -7.87 -12.78 1.11
C LEU A 184 -8.08 -11.61 2.06
#